data_a2d20d3797b96e35150975426c8cbc42
#
_entry.id   a2d20d3797b96e35150975426c8cbc42
#
_cell.length_a   1.000
_cell.length_b   1.000
_cell.length_c   1.000
_cell.angle_alpha   90.00
_cell.angle_beta   90.00
_cell.angle_gamma   90.00
#
_symmetry.space_group_name_H-M   'P 1'
#
loop_
_entity.id
_entity.type
_entity.pdbx_description
1 polymer ?
#
loop_
_entity_poly.entity_id
_entity_poly.type
_entity_poly.pdbx_seq_one_letter_code
_entity_poly.pdbx_strand_id
1 'polypeptide(L)'
;MATFDDLTDQQVTQLVAQAQNTFESWSQKSFDERAAVCRRAAAILRERADEFARLLTLEMGKLYAESLGEVQLSAEIFDYYAENAEAFLAPERLNTASSDDDAVLVSAPLGVILGIQPWNFPYYQLVRVAAPNLMAGNVVMVKHASNVPQAAAAFERLLAEAGAPQGAYTNLYATKDQLSLLIDDPRVRGVALTGSEGAGAVVAARAGKNLKKSTLELGGSDALIALADADVDKTVAWARHGRMFNGGQCCVASKRIIVVDEIADEFLDRFQVALSELNAGDPFDESTTLPPMSSQGAADDLNEQITAAVEAGAKAIPCGEPVPTTGAFVQPTILTDLTSDNPAYYQEFFGPVALFFRVKGEDEAVRLANDSRYGLGGSVFTQDVAHGVEVAKRIDTGMVSINHPTRLKADLPFGGVKISGYGNELANSRHSGVREQEAHQRRPDRRTGLTNTPLNIKEQYSWLTSLSESTWRPGSSRSDSSTTSWFPGTTTWCCSTSC
;
A
#
# COMPACT_ATOMS: atom_id res chain seq x y z
N MET A 1 -21.61 -1.64 -18.46
CA MET A 1 -20.56 -2.32 -17.68
C MET A 1 -20.81 -3.81 -17.77
N ALA A 2 -19.76 -4.63 -17.83
CA ALA A 2 -19.91 -6.08 -17.81
C ALA A 2 -20.30 -6.56 -16.40
N THR A 3 -21.11 -7.64 -16.33
CA THR A 3 -21.47 -8.32 -15.08
C THR A 3 -20.67 -9.62 -14.98
N PHE A 4 -20.28 -9.98 -13.78
CA PHE A 4 -19.56 -11.19 -13.47
C PHE A 4 -20.31 -11.94 -12.37
N ASP A 5 -20.55 -13.22 -12.57
CA ASP A 5 -21.23 -14.05 -11.58
C ASP A 5 -20.26 -14.43 -10.46
N ASP A 6 -20.77 -14.52 -9.25
CA ASP A 6 -20.03 -15.05 -8.11
C ASP A 6 -19.67 -16.54 -8.37
N LEU A 7 -18.48 -16.92 -7.92
CA LEU A 7 -18.03 -18.32 -7.98
C LEU A 7 -18.86 -19.20 -7.04
N THR A 8 -19.05 -20.47 -7.42
CA THR A 8 -19.52 -21.49 -6.48
C THR A 8 -18.39 -21.95 -5.55
N ASP A 9 -18.70 -22.50 -4.39
CA ASP A 9 -17.70 -23.04 -3.45
C ASP A 9 -16.84 -24.13 -4.07
N GLN A 10 -17.43 -24.93 -4.97
CA GLN A 10 -16.71 -25.95 -5.73
C GLN A 10 -15.66 -25.32 -6.65
N GLN A 11 -16.02 -24.23 -7.37
CA GLN A 11 -15.07 -23.50 -8.23
C GLN A 11 -13.95 -22.86 -7.41
N VAL A 12 -14.27 -22.25 -6.26
CA VAL A 12 -13.27 -21.70 -5.35
C VAL A 12 -12.27 -22.78 -4.92
N THR A 13 -12.77 -23.98 -4.52
CA THR A 13 -11.92 -25.10 -4.11
C THR A 13 -11.03 -25.62 -5.26
N GLN A 14 -11.55 -25.65 -6.49
CA GLN A 14 -10.79 -26.02 -7.68
C GLN A 14 -9.69 -25.01 -8.01
N LEU A 15 -9.98 -23.71 -7.89
CA LEU A 15 -9.00 -22.65 -8.13
C LEU A 15 -7.85 -22.69 -7.09
N VAL A 16 -8.16 -22.98 -5.82
CA VAL A 16 -7.12 -23.19 -4.79
C VAL A 16 -6.25 -24.40 -5.12
N ALA A 17 -6.86 -25.51 -5.58
CA ALA A 17 -6.09 -26.69 -6.00
C ALA A 17 -5.18 -26.38 -7.20
N GLN A 18 -5.70 -25.64 -8.18
CA GLN A 18 -4.90 -25.19 -9.32
C GLN A 18 -3.74 -24.29 -8.90
N ALA A 19 -3.99 -23.30 -8.05
CA ALA A 19 -2.94 -22.41 -7.53
C ALA A 19 -1.87 -23.22 -6.80
N GLN A 20 -2.25 -24.20 -5.96
CA GLN A 20 -1.31 -25.06 -5.25
C GLN A 20 -0.44 -25.88 -6.23
N ASN A 21 -1.05 -26.49 -7.25
CA ASN A 21 -0.30 -27.26 -8.25
C ASN A 21 0.66 -26.36 -9.05
N THR A 22 0.21 -25.14 -9.38
CA THR A 22 1.06 -24.18 -10.10
C THR A 22 2.21 -23.70 -9.23
N PHE A 23 2.01 -23.51 -7.93
CA PHE A 23 3.06 -23.15 -6.98
C PHE A 23 4.23 -24.15 -7.02
N GLU A 24 3.96 -25.45 -7.11
CA GLU A 24 5.01 -26.49 -7.13
C GLU A 24 5.99 -26.30 -8.30
N SER A 25 5.51 -25.88 -9.45
CA SER A 25 6.35 -25.61 -10.63
C SER A 25 6.87 -24.16 -10.66
N TRP A 26 6.05 -23.19 -10.27
CA TRP A 26 6.41 -21.77 -10.29
C TRP A 26 7.54 -21.44 -9.30
N SER A 27 7.51 -22.02 -8.12
CA SER A 27 8.54 -21.84 -7.08
C SER A 27 9.93 -22.34 -7.49
N GLN A 28 10.00 -23.28 -8.45
CA GLN A 28 11.25 -23.82 -8.98
C GLN A 28 11.83 -23.01 -10.14
N LYS A 29 11.10 -22.04 -10.68
CA LYS A 29 11.61 -21.19 -11.75
C LYS A 29 12.70 -20.26 -11.23
N SER A 30 13.69 -19.98 -12.10
CA SER A 30 14.74 -19.01 -11.79
C SER A 30 14.19 -17.59 -11.61
N PHE A 31 14.96 -16.71 -10.97
CA PHE A 31 14.62 -15.30 -10.90
C PHE A 31 14.44 -14.67 -12.28
N ASP A 32 15.30 -15.01 -13.25
CA ASP A 32 15.21 -14.51 -14.63
C ASP A 32 13.89 -14.91 -15.32
N GLU A 33 13.45 -16.16 -15.16
CA GLU A 33 12.18 -16.63 -15.74
C GLU A 33 10.97 -15.89 -15.14
N ARG A 34 10.97 -15.67 -13.82
CA ARG A 34 9.90 -14.91 -13.16
C ARG A 34 9.97 -13.43 -13.53
N ALA A 35 11.18 -12.85 -13.59
CA ALA A 35 11.39 -11.46 -13.99
C ALA A 35 10.97 -11.21 -15.44
N ALA A 36 11.14 -12.18 -16.35
CA ALA A 36 10.68 -12.06 -17.72
C ALA A 36 9.16 -11.83 -17.80
N VAL A 37 8.37 -12.52 -16.95
CA VAL A 37 6.92 -12.31 -16.87
C VAL A 37 6.60 -10.90 -16.35
N CYS A 38 7.27 -10.44 -15.29
CA CYS A 38 7.07 -9.09 -14.74
C CYS A 38 7.44 -8.00 -15.76
N ARG A 39 8.58 -8.11 -16.43
CA ARG A 39 9.00 -7.15 -17.49
C ARG A 39 8.00 -7.13 -18.66
N ARG A 40 7.49 -8.30 -19.08
CA ARG A 40 6.47 -8.35 -20.14
C ARG A 40 5.15 -7.74 -19.69
N ALA A 41 4.72 -7.97 -18.46
CA ALA A 41 3.54 -7.31 -17.89
C ALA A 41 3.70 -5.78 -17.86
N ALA A 42 4.85 -5.27 -17.43
CA ALA A 42 5.17 -3.83 -17.48
C ALA A 42 5.13 -3.27 -18.91
N ALA A 43 5.69 -4.01 -19.87
CA ALA A 43 5.66 -3.59 -21.28
C ALA A 43 4.22 -3.53 -21.82
N ILE A 44 3.38 -4.53 -21.56
CA ILE A 44 1.97 -4.55 -22.00
C ILE A 44 1.19 -3.39 -21.37
N LEU A 45 1.39 -3.09 -20.09
CA LEU A 45 0.75 -1.94 -19.44
C LEU A 45 1.08 -0.63 -20.14
N ARG A 46 2.34 -0.42 -20.54
CA ARG A 46 2.76 0.78 -21.29
C ARG A 46 2.24 0.79 -22.71
N GLU A 47 2.32 -0.34 -23.42
CA GLU A 47 1.85 -0.48 -24.80
C GLU A 47 0.34 -0.23 -24.93
N ARG A 48 -0.43 -0.59 -23.91
CA ARG A 48 -1.91 -0.51 -23.90
C ARG A 48 -2.42 0.38 -22.77
N ALA A 49 -1.69 1.43 -22.39
CA ALA A 49 -2.01 2.26 -21.23
C ALA A 49 -3.42 2.88 -21.34
N ASP A 50 -3.85 3.32 -22.52
CA ASP A 50 -5.19 3.85 -22.74
C ASP A 50 -6.29 2.84 -22.39
N GLU A 51 -6.15 1.58 -22.83
CA GLU A 51 -7.13 0.51 -22.57
C GLU A 51 -7.30 0.27 -21.07
N PHE A 52 -6.17 0.13 -20.35
CA PHE A 52 -6.20 -0.11 -18.91
C PHE A 52 -6.71 1.11 -18.14
N ALA A 53 -6.28 2.32 -18.49
CA ALA A 53 -6.71 3.56 -17.82
C ALA A 53 -8.21 3.81 -17.98
N ARG A 54 -8.79 3.55 -19.16
CA ARG A 54 -10.23 3.69 -19.39
C ARG A 54 -11.06 2.84 -18.46
N LEU A 55 -10.62 1.61 -18.14
CA LEU A 55 -11.34 0.75 -17.21
C LEU A 55 -11.40 1.36 -15.81
N LEU A 56 -10.30 1.96 -15.33
CA LEU A 56 -10.26 2.63 -14.03
C LEU A 56 -11.23 3.82 -13.97
N THR A 57 -11.19 4.67 -14.99
CA THR A 57 -12.09 5.82 -15.08
C THR A 57 -13.56 5.40 -15.14
N LEU A 58 -13.89 4.37 -15.92
CA LEU A 58 -15.26 3.89 -16.08
C LEU A 58 -15.81 3.22 -14.83
N GLU A 59 -15.00 2.46 -14.09
CA GLU A 59 -15.47 1.64 -12.96
C GLU A 59 -15.49 2.39 -11.62
N MET A 60 -14.59 3.37 -11.43
CA MET A 60 -14.51 4.07 -10.14
C MET A 60 -14.52 5.61 -10.24
N GLY A 61 -14.67 6.18 -11.45
CA GLY A 61 -14.80 7.62 -11.65
C GLY A 61 -13.50 8.43 -11.59
N LYS A 62 -12.34 7.80 -11.42
CA LYS A 62 -11.02 8.49 -11.39
C LYS A 62 -10.80 9.31 -12.67
N LEU A 63 -10.16 10.48 -12.54
CA LEU A 63 -9.74 11.28 -13.70
C LEU A 63 -8.88 10.43 -14.64
N TYR A 64 -9.14 10.53 -15.94
CA TYR A 64 -8.42 9.73 -16.93
C TYR A 64 -6.90 9.95 -16.89
N ALA A 65 -6.45 11.19 -16.66
CA ALA A 65 -5.04 11.50 -16.50
C ALA A 65 -4.42 10.81 -15.26
N GLU A 66 -5.15 10.73 -14.14
CA GLU A 66 -4.72 10.01 -12.93
C GLU A 66 -4.73 8.50 -13.15
N SER A 67 -5.69 8.00 -13.95
CA SER A 67 -5.74 6.59 -14.35
C SER A 67 -4.53 6.17 -15.18
N LEU A 68 -4.10 7.00 -16.13
CA LEU A 68 -2.85 6.79 -16.89
C LEU A 68 -1.63 6.79 -15.97
N GLY A 69 -1.58 7.70 -14.98
CA GLY A 69 -0.52 7.72 -13.97
C GLY A 69 -0.47 6.45 -13.12
N GLU A 70 -1.62 5.89 -12.76
CA GLU A 70 -1.69 4.62 -12.02
C GLU A 70 -1.21 3.43 -12.84
N VAL A 71 -1.57 3.36 -14.12
CA VAL A 71 -1.07 2.32 -15.06
C VAL A 71 0.44 2.40 -15.18
N GLN A 72 1.00 3.61 -15.32
CA GLN A 72 2.45 3.82 -15.40
C GLN A 72 3.16 3.39 -14.11
N LEU A 73 2.65 3.78 -12.93
CA LEU A 73 3.19 3.37 -11.63
C LEU A 73 3.13 1.84 -11.45
N SER A 74 2.07 1.21 -11.93
CA SER A 74 1.93 -0.25 -11.89
C SER A 74 3.00 -0.94 -12.75
N ALA A 75 3.31 -0.40 -13.92
CA ALA A 75 4.39 -0.89 -14.76
C ALA A 75 5.77 -0.70 -14.09
N GLU A 76 6.00 0.44 -13.45
CA GLU A 76 7.25 0.73 -12.70
C GLU A 76 7.46 -0.25 -11.54
N ILE A 77 6.39 -0.63 -10.83
CA ILE A 77 6.48 -1.62 -9.73
C ILE A 77 6.87 -3.00 -10.27
N PHE A 78 6.30 -3.44 -11.40
CA PHE A 78 6.70 -4.70 -12.02
C PHE A 78 8.18 -4.70 -12.42
N ASP A 79 8.66 -3.63 -13.06
CA ASP A 79 10.08 -3.50 -13.44
C ASP A 79 10.98 -3.47 -12.22
N TYR A 80 10.60 -2.71 -11.18
CA TYR A 80 11.38 -2.61 -9.95
C TYR A 80 11.63 -3.98 -9.30
N TYR A 81 10.59 -4.81 -9.18
CA TYR A 81 10.75 -6.14 -8.61
C TYR A 81 11.46 -7.11 -9.56
N ALA A 82 11.26 -6.98 -10.87
CA ALA A 82 11.99 -7.76 -11.87
C ALA A 82 13.51 -7.50 -11.85
N GLU A 83 13.91 -6.28 -11.48
CA GLU A 83 15.31 -5.87 -11.41
C GLU A 83 15.97 -6.18 -10.06
N ASN A 84 15.21 -6.12 -8.97
CA ASN A 84 15.80 -6.07 -7.63
C ASN A 84 15.47 -7.28 -6.74
N ALA A 85 14.45 -8.10 -7.07
CA ALA A 85 13.97 -9.14 -6.15
C ALA A 85 15.03 -10.23 -5.86
N GLU A 86 15.89 -10.58 -6.81
CA GLU A 86 16.98 -11.53 -6.59
C GLU A 86 17.94 -11.02 -5.51
N ALA A 87 18.34 -9.76 -5.59
CA ALA A 87 19.21 -9.13 -4.59
C ALA A 87 18.53 -9.03 -3.23
N PHE A 88 17.21 -8.70 -3.21
CA PHE A 88 16.45 -8.62 -1.97
C PHE A 88 16.31 -9.98 -1.26
N LEU A 89 16.25 -11.06 -2.01
CA LEU A 89 16.05 -12.41 -1.49
C LEU A 89 17.34 -13.22 -1.45
N ALA A 90 18.49 -12.59 -1.74
CA ALA A 90 19.79 -13.25 -1.68
C ALA A 90 20.05 -13.80 -0.25
N PRO A 91 20.67 -14.97 -0.14
CA PRO A 91 21.08 -15.52 1.15
C PRO A 91 22.02 -14.58 1.91
N GLU A 92 21.83 -14.47 3.21
CA GLU A 92 22.59 -13.62 4.10
C GLU A 92 23.39 -14.48 5.11
N ARG A 93 24.72 -14.29 5.17
CA ARG A 93 25.52 -14.90 6.24
C ARG A 93 25.26 -14.17 7.55
N LEU A 94 24.95 -14.93 8.57
CA LEU A 94 24.75 -14.40 9.92
C LEU A 94 26.05 -14.43 10.71
N ASN A 95 26.30 -13.32 11.44
CA ASN A 95 27.39 -13.29 12.41
C ASN A 95 26.95 -14.04 13.67
N THR A 96 27.52 -15.23 13.88
CA THR A 96 27.26 -16.03 15.08
C THR A 96 28.23 -15.68 16.20
N ALA A 97 27.86 -16.01 17.43
CA ALA A 97 28.73 -15.80 18.60
C ALA A 97 29.97 -16.71 18.61
N SER A 98 29.92 -17.84 17.90
CA SER A 98 31.02 -18.79 17.75
C SER A 98 31.66 -18.60 16.38
N SER A 99 33.01 -18.56 16.34
CA SER A 99 33.77 -18.51 15.07
C SER A 99 33.66 -19.80 14.27
N ASP A 100 33.21 -20.89 14.88
CA ASP A 100 33.14 -22.22 14.27
C ASP A 100 31.73 -22.49 13.66
N ASP A 101 30.76 -21.59 13.88
CA ASP A 101 29.41 -21.72 13.34
C ASP A 101 29.29 -20.97 12.01
N ASP A 102 28.80 -21.64 10.97
CA ASP A 102 28.43 -21.05 9.69
C ASP A 102 26.88 -21.07 9.56
N ALA A 103 26.25 -19.92 9.75
CA ALA A 103 24.80 -19.79 9.66
C ALA A 103 24.41 -18.90 8.49
N VAL A 104 23.43 -19.33 7.70
CA VAL A 104 22.91 -18.62 6.53
C VAL A 104 21.40 -18.45 6.65
N LEU A 105 20.93 -17.23 6.47
CA LEU A 105 19.52 -16.90 6.37
C LEU A 105 19.08 -16.99 4.91
N VAL A 106 18.11 -17.87 4.62
CA VAL A 106 17.57 -18.09 3.27
C VAL A 106 16.10 -17.72 3.22
N SER A 107 15.72 -16.95 2.21
CA SER A 107 14.31 -16.62 1.93
C SER A 107 13.72 -17.69 1.01
N ALA A 108 12.58 -18.27 1.40
CA ALA A 108 11.87 -19.27 0.62
C ALA A 108 10.39 -18.86 0.42
N PRO A 109 9.76 -19.20 -0.74
CA PRO A 109 8.36 -18.91 -0.98
C PRO A 109 7.45 -19.66 0.01
N LEU A 110 6.36 -19.00 0.42
CA LEU A 110 5.37 -19.57 1.34
C LEU A 110 4.39 -20.53 0.65
N GLY A 111 3.97 -20.21 -0.58
CA GLY A 111 2.92 -20.93 -1.29
C GLY A 111 1.86 -20.03 -1.91
N VAL A 112 0.59 -20.38 -1.71
CA VAL A 112 -0.55 -19.59 -2.18
C VAL A 112 -0.79 -18.41 -1.24
N ILE A 113 -0.80 -17.20 -1.77
CA ILE A 113 -1.11 -15.95 -1.05
C ILE A 113 -2.48 -15.44 -1.47
N LEU A 114 -3.35 -15.15 -0.50
CA LEU A 114 -4.63 -14.52 -0.74
C LEU A 114 -4.49 -12.99 -0.61
N GLY A 115 -4.76 -12.27 -1.69
CA GLY A 115 -4.91 -10.82 -1.71
C GLY A 115 -6.39 -10.42 -1.60
N ILE A 116 -6.71 -9.41 -0.78
CA ILE A 116 -8.03 -8.79 -0.70
C ILE A 116 -7.82 -7.31 -0.91
N GLN A 117 -8.27 -6.78 -2.07
CA GLN A 117 -7.86 -5.46 -2.54
C GLN A 117 -9.06 -4.53 -2.77
N PRO A 118 -8.93 -3.24 -2.43
CA PRO A 118 -9.98 -2.23 -2.58
C PRO A 118 -10.00 -1.63 -3.98
N TRP A 119 -10.98 -0.77 -4.23
CA TRP A 119 -11.30 -0.18 -5.53
C TRP A 119 -10.57 1.13 -5.86
N ASN A 120 -9.94 1.79 -4.89
CA ASN A 120 -9.50 3.18 -5.05
C ASN A 120 -8.27 3.37 -5.96
N PHE A 121 -7.40 2.38 -6.03
CA PHE A 121 -6.28 2.28 -6.98
C PHE A 121 -6.21 0.84 -7.53
N PRO A 122 -7.11 0.47 -8.47
CA PRO A 122 -7.32 -0.94 -8.81
C PRO A 122 -6.07 -1.68 -9.24
N TYR A 123 -5.26 -1.14 -10.16
CA TYR A 123 -4.05 -1.84 -10.61
C TYR A 123 -2.87 -1.69 -9.63
N TYR A 124 -2.72 -0.51 -9.02
CA TYR A 124 -1.67 -0.30 -8.02
C TYR A 124 -1.81 -1.27 -6.84
N GLN A 125 -3.02 -1.50 -6.36
CA GLN A 125 -3.29 -2.44 -5.27
C GLN A 125 -2.99 -3.89 -5.69
N LEU A 126 -3.31 -4.27 -6.93
CA LEU A 126 -3.03 -5.60 -7.44
C LEU A 126 -1.53 -5.84 -7.64
N VAL A 127 -0.81 -4.89 -8.23
CA VAL A 127 0.62 -5.06 -8.49
C VAL A 127 1.45 -5.08 -7.21
N ARG A 128 1.06 -4.32 -6.18
CA ARG A 128 1.72 -4.32 -4.86
C ARG A 128 1.76 -5.70 -4.23
N VAL A 129 0.69 -6.47 -4.35
CA VAL A 129 0.66 -7.85 -3.85
C VAL A 129 1.23 -8.84 -4.87
N ALA A 130 0.98 -8.64 -6.17
CA ALA A 130 1.35 -9.63 -7.19
C ALA A 130 2.86 -9.62 -7.48
N ALA A 131 3.46 -8.47 -7.80
CA ALA A 131 4.84 -8.40 -8.26
C ALA A 131 5.85 -8.99 -7.25
N PRO A 132 5.89 -8.57 -5.98
CA PRO A 132 6.84 -9.13 -5.01
C PRO A 132 6.59 -10.63 -4.75
N ASN A 133 5.33 -11.06 -4.68
CA ASN A 133 5.00 -12.45 -4.42
C ASN A 133 5.36 -13.36 -5.59
N LEU A 134 5.06 -12.96 -6.82
CA LEU A 134 5.45 -13.71 -8.03
C LEU A 134 6.98 -13.81 -8.13
N MET A 135 7.70 -12.71 -7.88
CA MET A 135 9.17 -12.71 -7.89
C MET A 135 9.76 -13.55 -6.76
N ALA A 136 9.12 -13.63 -5.59
CA ALA A 136 9.53 -14.51 -4.50
C ALA A 136 9.24 -16.00 -4.78
N GLY A 137 8.50 -16.33 -5.86
CA GLY A 137 8.10 -17.70 -6.21
C GLY A 137 6.78 -18.15 -5.58
N ASN A 138 6.03 -17.25 -4.94
CA ASN A 138 4.66 -17.49 -4.50
C ASN A 138 3.69 -17.41 -5.70
N VAL A 139 2.48 -17.94 -5.52
CA VAL A 139 1.34 -17.72 -6.41
C VAL A 139 0.27 -16.90 -5.67
N VAL A 140 -0.50 -16.13 -6.41
CA VAL A 140 -1.40 -15.13 -5.83
C VAL A 140 -2.83 -15.34 -6.30
N MET A 141 -3.77 -15.43 -5.36
CA MET A 141 -5.20 -15.40 -5.61
C MET A 141 -5.76 -14.09 -5.06
N VAL A 142 -6.49 -13.32 -5.85
CA VAL A 142 -6.96 -12.01 -5.41
C VAL A 142 -8.48 -11.88 -5.53
N LYS A 143 -9.13 -11.53 -4.42
CA LYS A 143 -10.47 -10.98 -4.43
C LYS A 143 -10.40 -9.46 -4.49
N HIS A 144 -10.67 -8.88 -5.64
CA HIS A 144 -10.75 -7.43 -5.80
C HIS A 144 -12.13 -6.91 -5.38
N ALA A 145 -12.24 -5.58 -5.20
CA ALA A 145 -13.53 -4.95 -4.90
C ALA A 145 -14.54 -5.21 -6.04
N SER A 146 -15.82 -5.39 -5.67
CA SER A 146 -16.86 -5.80 -6.61
C SER A 146 -17.29 -4.70 -7.60
N ASN A 147 -16.91 -3.45 -7.34
CA ASN A 147 -17.20 -2.32 -8.24
C ASN A 147 -16.14 -2.08 -9.32
N VAL A 148 -15.04 -2.87 -9.33
CA VAL A 148 -13.97 -2.79 -10.35
C VAL A 148 -13.68 -4.15 -11.01
N PRO A 149 -14.71 -4.90 -11.43
CA PRO A 149 -14.54 -6.28 -11.88
C PRO A 149 -13.85 -6.39 -13.24
N GLN A 150 -13.99 -5.40 -14.12
CA GLN A 150 -13.34 -5.41 -15.43
C GLN A 150 -11.84 -5.11 -15.31
N ALA A 151 -11.47 -4.20 -14.42
CA ALA A 151 -10.07 -3.94 -14.08
C ALA A 151 -9.41 -5.22 -13.51
N ALA A 152 -10.09 -5.92 -12.60
CA ALA A 152 -9.62 -7.19 -12.06
C ALA A 152 -9.41 -8.26 -13.13
N ALA A 153 -10.37 -8.42 -14.05
CA ALA A 153 -10.26 -9.35 -15.18
C ALA A 153 -9.14 -8.95 -16.16
N ALA A 154 -8.98 -7.65 -16.41
CA ALA A 154 -7.92 -7.15 -17.29
C ALA A 154 -6.52 -7.44 -16.71
N PHE A 155 -6.35 -7.33 -15.40
CA PHE A 155 -5.08 -7.63 -14.74
C PHE A 155 -4.73 -9.13 -14.78
N GLU A 156 -5.71 -10.01 -14.63
CA GLU A 156 -5.48 -11.47 -14.81
C GLU A 156 -5.07 -11.78 -16.26
N ARG A 157 -5.77 -11.20 -17.25
CA ARG A 157 -5.39 -11.36 -18.67
C ARG A 157 -4.01 -10.81 -18.96
N LEU A 158 -3.66 -9.64 -18.39
CA LEU A 158 -2.32 -9.05 -18.50
C LEU A 158 -1.23 -10.03 -18.11
N LEU A 159 -1.36 -10.68 -16.94
CA LEU A 159 -0.36 -11.64 -16.46
C LEU A 159 -0.33 -12.92 -17.30
N ALA A 160 -1.47 -13.41 -17.75
CA ALA A 160 -1.52 -14.54 -18.68
C ALA A 160 -0.83 -14.22 -20.02
N GLU A 161 -1.10 -13.06 -20.61
CA GLU A 161 -0.45 -12.58 -21.85
C GLU A 161 1.05 -12.32 -21.64
N ALA A 162 1.47 -11.96 -20.43
CA ALA A 162 2.87 -11.82 -20.06
C ALA A 162 3.61 -13.14 -19.88
N GLY A 163 2.88 -14.28 -19.94
CA GLY A 163 3.46 -15.63 -19.85
C GLY A 163 3.42 -16.24 -18.44
N ALA A 164 2.66 -15.67 -17.50
CA ALA A 164 2.39 -16.33 -16.23
C ALA A 164 1.57 -17.61 -16.48
N PRO A 165 1.95 -18.77 -15.90
CA PRO A 165 1.15 -19.97 -16.04
C PRO A 165 -0.21 -19.79 -15.32
N GLN A 166 -1.23 -20.50 -15.82
CA GLN A 166 -2.55 -20.49 -15.20
C GLN A 166 -2.46 -20.94 -13.74
N GLY A 167 -2.99 -20.12 -12.82
CA GLY A 167 -2.89 -20.34 -11.38
C GLY A 167 -1.70 -19.63 -10.68
N ALA A 168 -0.76 -19.02 -11.43
CA ALA A 168 0.24 -18.16 -10.82
C ALA A 168 -0.37 -16.86 -10.29
N TYR A 169 -1.32 -16.31 -11.03
CA TYR A 169 -2.23 -15.26 -10.58
C TYR A 169 -3.66 -15.66 -10.91
N THR A 170 -4.59 -15.51 -9.98
CA THR A 170 -6.00 -15.85 -10.16
C THR A 170 -6.89 -14.75 -9.59
N ASN A 171 -7.74 -14.15 -10.43
CA ASN A 171 -8.77 -13.24 -9.95
C ASN A 171 -9.98 -14.03 -9.46
N LEU A 172 -10.52 -13.64 -8.29
CA LEU A 172 -11.64 -14.32 -7.63
C LEU A 172 -12.87 -13.42 -7.59
N TYR A 173 -13.93 -13.81 -8.26
CA TYR A 173 -15.28 -13.25 -8.06
C TYR A 173 -15.95 -13.99 -6.90
N ALA A 174 -15.40 -13.79 -5.69
CA ALA A 174 -15.79 -14.51 -4.49
C ALA A 174 -16.61 -13.62 -3.54
N THR A 175 -17.56 -14.25 -2.83
CA THR A 175 -18.32 -13.61 -1.76
C THR A 175 -17.50 -13.45 -0.49
N LYS A 176 -18.01 -12.66 0.49
CA LYS A 176 -17.38 -12.52 1.80
C LYS A 176 -17.29 -13.85 2.56
N ASP A 177 -18.29 -14.72 2.41
CA ASP A 177 -18.29 -16.05 3.06
C ASP A 177 -17.22 -16.95 2.47
N GLN A 178 -17.05 -16.91 1.15
CA GLN A 178 -16.00 -17.66 0.46
C GLN A 178 -14.60 -17.19 0.79
N LEU A 179 -14.39 -15.89 1.10
CA LEU A 179 -13.11 -15.41 1.67
C LEU A 179 -12.78 -16.12 2.99
N SER A 180 -13.80 -16.38 3.79
CA SER A 180 -13.65 -17.13 5.02
C SER A 180 -13.16 -18.56 4.76
N LEU A 181 -13.74 -19.25 3.77
CA LEU A 181 -13.30 -20.58 3.37
C LEU A 181 -11.86 -20.59 2.84
N LEU A 182 -11.49 -19.57 2.05
CA LEU A 182 -10.13 -19.42 1.53
C LEU A 182 -9.10 -19.19 2.66
N ILE A 183 -9.43 -18.35 3.65
CA ILE A 183 -8.52 -18.12 4.78
C ILE A 183 -8.39 -19.38 5.65
N ASP A 184 -9.41 -20.21 5.74
CA ASP A 184 -9.33 -21.48 6.50
C ASP A 184 -8.61 -22.60 5.74
N ASP A 185 -8.55 -22.55 4.41
CA ASP A 185 -7.92 -23.60 3.58
C ASP A 185 -6.41 -23.69 3.88
N PRO A 186 -5.89 -24.86 4.27
CA PRO A 186 -4.47 -25.01 4.66
C PRO A 186 -3.48 -24.77 3.51
N ARG A 187 -3.92 -24.79 2.26
CA ARG A 187 -3.09 -24.50 1.08
C ARG A 187 -2.82 -22.99 0.93
N VAL A 188 -3.73 -22.14 1.40
CA VAL A 188 -3.50 -20.69 1.50
C VAL A 188 -2.58 -20.43 2.68
N ARG A 189 -1.41 -19.85 2.43
CA ARG A 189 -0.31 -19.74 3.39
C ARG A 189 -0.13 -18.35 4.00
N GLY A 190 -0.71 -17.33 3.37
CA GLY A 190 -0.65 -15.95 3.83
C GLY A 190 -1.81 -15.12 3.27
N VAL A 191 -2.10 -14.00 3.92
CA VAL A 191 -3.16 -13.08 3.53
C VAL A 191 -2.61 -11.65 3.49
N ALA A 192 -2.83 -10.95 2.38
CA ALA A 192 -2.57 -9.51 2.26
C ALA A 192 -3.90 -8.78 2.06
N LEU A 193 -4.23 -7.84 2.93
CA LEU A 193 -5.45 -7.06 2.81
C LEU A 193 -5.14 -5.57 2.80
N THR A 194 -5.68 -4.88 1.80
CA THR A 194 -5.84 -3.42 1.83
C THR A 194 -7.34 -3.10 1.92
N GLY A 195 -7.73 -2.24 2.85
CA GLY A 195 -9.15 -1.90 3.04
C GLY A 195 -9.45 -1.13 4.31
N SER A 196 -10.68 -1.25 4.82
CA SER A 196 -11.06 -0.61 6.08
C SER A 196 -10.52 -1.34 7.30
N GLU A 197 -10.36 -0.62 8.42
CA GLU A 197 -9.91 -1.19 9.70
C GLU A 197 -10.83 -2.31 10.20
N GLY A 198 -12.14 -2.19 9.97
CA GLY A 198 -13.10 -3.23 10.32
C GLY A 198 -12.88 -4.54 9.54
N ALA A 199 -12.64 -4.43 8.23
CA ALA A 199 -12.30 -5.59 7.39
C ALA A 199 -10.95 -6.19 7.80
N GLY A 200 -9.96 -5.33 8.07
CA GLY A 200 -8.63 -5.74 8.55
C GLY A 200 -8.70 -6.55 9.83
N ALA A 201 -9.46 -6.08 10.82
CA ALA A 201 -9.62 -6.77 12.10
C ALA A 201 -10.24 -8.18 11.95
N VAL A 202 -11.28 -8.31 11.10
CA VAL A 202 -11.94 -9.60 10.83
C VAL A 202 -10.99 -10.57 10.12
N VAL A 203 -10.28 -10.11 9.09
CA VAL A 203 -9.35 -10.94 8.31
C VAL A 203 -8.16 -11.34 9.16
N ALA A 204 -7.57 -10.41 9.92
CA ALA A 204 -6.45 -10.69 10.82
C ALA A 204 -6.81 -11.72 11.91
N ALA A 205 -7.97 -11.57 12.54
CA ALA A 205 -8.45 -12.52 13.55
C ALA A 205 -8.57 -13.94 12.95
N ARG A 206 -9.12 -14.05 11.73
CA ARG A 206 -9.27 -15.35 11.06
C ARG A 206 -7.93 -15.93 10.61
N ALA A 207 -7.04 -15.10 10.05
CA ALA A 207 -5.68 -15.51 9.70
C ALA A 207 -4.90 -15.99 10.93
N GLY A 208 -4.98 -15.25 12.05
CA GLY A 208 -4.36 -15.62 13.31
C GLY A 208 -4.90 -16.92 13.92
N LYS A 209 -6.23 -17.16 13.85
CA LYS A 209 -6.84 -18.42 14.23
C LYS A 209 -6.24 -19.61 13.46
N ASN A 210 -5.87 -19.40 12.19
CA ASN A 210 -5.29 -20.42 11.32
C ASN A 210 -3.74 -20.36 11.30
N LEU A 211 -3.11 -19.57 12.16
CA LEU A 211 -1.65 -19.38 12.27
C LEU A 211 -1.01 -18.93 10.94
N LYS A 212 -1.73 -18.15 10.15
CA LYS A 212 -1.25 -17.62 8.86
C LYS A 212 -0.68 -16.23 9.03
N LYS A 213 0.39 -15.95 8.30
CA LYS A 213 0.95 -14.59 8.20
C LYS A 213 -0.06 -13.68 7.52
N SER A 214 -0.16 -12.44 7.99
CA SER A 214 -0.98 -11.41 7.35
C SER A 214 -0.25 -10.08 7.28
N THR A 215 -0.53 -9.32 6.23
CA THR A 215 -0.16 -7.91 6.06
C THR A 215 -1.44 -7.12 5.88
N LEU A 216 -1.56 -6.02 6.61
CA LEU A 216 -2.74 -5.17 6.60
C LEU A 216 -2.34 -3.74 6.27
N GLU A 217 -2.89 -3.21 5.19
CA GLU A 217 -2.82 -1.82 4.79
C GLU A 217 -4.22 -1.22 4.90
N LEU A 218 -4.45 -0.38 5.90
CA LEU A 218 -5.80 0.06 6.27
C LEU A 218 -5.98 1.57 6.07
N GLY A 219 -7.05 2.12 6.64
CA GLY A 219 -7.35 3.54 6.57
C GLY A 219 -6.24 4.43 7.12
N GLY A 220 -6.26 5.69 6.76
CA GLY A 220 -5.31 6.71 7.20
C GLY A 220 -5.96 8.09 7.31
N SER A 221 -5.45 8.90 8.20
CA SER A 221 -5.81 10.32 8.32
C SER A 221 -4.54 11.16 8.43
N ASP A 222 -3.77 11.16 7.32
CA ASP A 222 -2.45 11.78 7.27
C ASP A 222 -2.49 13.25 7.65
N ALA A 223 -1.55 13.65 8.51
CA ALA A 223 -1.34 15.04 8.87
C ALA A 223 -0.36 15.71 7.89
N LEU A 224 -0.75 16.87 7.36
CA LEU A 224 0.15 17.82 6.72
C LEU A 224 0.42 18.95 7.72
N ILE A 225 1.65 19.04 8.20
CA ILE A 225 2.07 20.09 9.12
C ILE A 225 2.77 21.19 8.33
N ALA A 226 2.28 22.42 8.41
CA ALA A 226 2.94 23.62 7.86
C ALA A 226 3.54 24.44 9.01
N LEU A 227 4.89 24.51 9.07
CA LEU A 227 5.63 25.30 10.05
C LEU A 227 5.69 26.77 9.65
N ALA A 228 6.07 27.65 10.58
CA ALA A 228 6.04 29.10 10.41
C ALA A 228 6.91 29.62 9.25
N ASP A 229 7.98 28.91 8.92
CA ASP A 229 8.88 29.22 7.82
C ASP A 229 8.47 28.56 6.48
N ALA A 230 7.37 27.81 6.43
CA ALA A 230 6.93 27.15 5.21
C ALA A 230 6.62 28.16 4.09
N ASP A 231 6.99 27.84 2.86
CA ASP A 231 6.56 28.57 1.67
C ASP A 231 5.06 28.32 1.47
N VAL A 232 4.23 29.32 1.81
CA VAL A 232 2.77 29.17 1.85
C VAL A 232 2.21 28.78 0.48
N ASP A 233 2.67 29.42 -0.61
CA ASP A 233 2.15 29.12 -1.97
C ASP A 233 2.43 27.68 -2.38
N LYS A 234 3.66 27.22 -2.19
CA LYS A 234 4.03 25.82 -2.49
C LYS A 234 3.30 24.84 -1.59
N THR A 235 3.17 25.17 -0.30
CA THR A 235 2.51 24.31 0.67
C THR A 235 1.02 24.16 0.35
N VAL A 236 0.35 25.26 -0.02
CA VAL A 236 -1.06 25.24 -0.46
C VAL A 236 -1.24 24.40 -1.74
N ALA A 237 -0.35 24.55 -2.73
CA ALA A 237 -0.40 23.74 -3.95
C ALA A 237 -0.27 22.23 -3.64
N TRP A 238 0.66 21.86 -2.74
CA TRP A 238 0.82 20.49 -2.30
C TRP A 238 -0.32 20.00 -1.40
N ALA A 239 -0.89 20.85 -0.55
CA ALA A 239 -2.06 20.52 0.26
C ALA A 239 -3.28 20.23 -0.62
N ARG A 240 -3.53 21.07 -1.66
CA ARG A 240 -4.56 20.82 -2.67
C ARG A 240 -4.33 19.46 -3.36
N HIS A 241 -3.12 19.23 -3.88
CA HIS A 241 -2.79 17.96 -4.53
C HIS A 241 -2.94 16.76 -3.59
N GLY A 242 -2.32 16.81 -2.40
CA GLY A 242 -2.36 15.71 -1.42
C GLY A 242 -3.76 15.42 -0.88
N ARG A 243 -4.66 16.45 -0.86
CA ARG A 243 -6.04 16.25 -0.43
C ARG A 243 -6.95 15.76 -1.55
N MET A 244 -6.78 16.28 -2.79
CA MET A 244 -7.75 16.12 -3.88
C MET A 244 -7.37 15.05 -4.90
N PHE A 245 -6.16 14.52 -4.84
CA PHE A 245 -5.73 13.39 -5.67
C PHE A 245 -6.71 12.22 -5.54
N ASN A 246 -7.14 11.66 -6.68
CA ASN A 246 -8.17 10.63 -6.77
C ASN A 246 -9.52 11.06 -6.13
N GLY A 247 -9.89 12.34 -6.24
CA GLY A 247 -11.07 12.89 -5.57
C GLY A 247 -11.00 12.79 -4.04
N GLY A 248 -9.80 12.73 -3.47
CA GLY A 248 -9.58 12.52 -2.04
C GLY A 248 -9.76 11.08 -1.55
N GLN A 249 -10.02 10.13 -2.45
CA GLN A 249 -10.25 8.71 -2.15
C GLN A 249 -8.91 7.93 -2.05
N CYS A 250 -8.01 8.43 -1.21
CA CYS A 250 -6.70 7.88 -0.99
C CYS A 250 -6.43 7.69 0.51
N CYS A 251 -5.90 6.53 0.91
CA CYS A 251 -5.57 6.24 2.31
C CYS A 251 -4.52 7.21 2.86
N VAL A 252 -3.52 7.59 2.05
CA VAL A 252 -2.46 8.56 2.39
C VAL A 252 -2.77 9.99 1.94
N ALA A 253 -4.03 10.34 1.69
CA ALA A 253 -4.40 11.71 1.42
C ALA A 253 -4.16 12.61 2.64
N SER A 254 -3.68 13.84 2.44
CA SER A 254 -3.49 14.83 3.50
C SER A 254 -4.85 15.30 4.05
N LYS A 255 -5.44 14.52 4.94
CA LYS A 255 -6.79 14.76 5.46
C LYS A 255 -6.83 15.83 6.54
N ARG A 256 -5.78 15.88 7.39
CA ARG A 256 -5.63 16.84 8.47
C ARG A 256 -4.56 17.87 8.10
N ILE A 257 -4.99 19.09 7.82
CA ILE A 257 -4.14 20.24 7.48
C ILE A 257 -3.88 21.01 8.78
N ILE A 258 -2.67 20.90 9.33
CA ILE A 258 -2.26 21.46 10.62
C ILE A 258 -1.30 22.61 10.36
N VAL A 259 -1.71 23.84 10.65
CA VAL A 259 -0.97 25.05 10.30
C VAL A 259 -0.69 25.87 11.55
N VAL A 260 0.55 26.32 11.71
CA VAL A 260 0.92 27.20 12.82
C VAL A 260 0.31 28.60 12.68
N ASP A 261 0.00 29.24 13.81
CA ASP A 261 -0.75 30.51 13.89
C ASP A 261 -0.19 31.62 12.98
N GLU A 262 1.13 31.70 12.87
CA GLU A 262 1.82 32.77 12.14
C GLU A 262 1.44 32.84 10.65
N ILE A 263 1.09 31.70 10.05
CA ILE A 263 0.74 31.62 8.63
C ILE A 263 -0.69 31.09 8.39
N ALA A 264 -1.44 30.80 9.45
CA ALA A 264 -2.72 30.06 9.34
C ALA A 264 -3.81 30.80 8.57
N ASP A 265 -3.95 32.13 8.77
CA ASP A 265 -4.97 32.93 8.06
C ASP A 265 -4.64 33.01 6.58
N GLU A 266 -3.41 33.37 6.22
CA GLU A 266 -2.95 33.42 4.85
C GLU A 266 -3.05 32.06 4.16
N PHE A 267 -2.69 30.98 4.85
CA PHE A 267 -2.80 29.63 4.33
C PHE A 267 -4.25 29.25 4.05
N LEU A 268 -5.16 29.46 5.01
CA LEU A 268 -6.57 29.10 4.87
C LEU A 268 -7.23 29.84 3.71
N ASP A 269 -7.00 31.16 3.60
CA ASP A 269 -7.54 31.98 2.50
C ASP A 269 -7.07 31.46 1.14
N ARG A 270 -5.75 31.22 1.00
CA ARG A 270 -5.19 30.70 -0.28
C ARG A 270 -5.64 29.27 -0.56
N PHE A 271 -5.77 28.43 0.47
CA PHE A 271 -6.23 27.06 0.31
C PHE A 271 -7.69 26.99 -0.12
N GLN A 272 -8.54 27.86 0.45
CA GLN A 272 -9.94 28.00 0.00
C GLN A 272 -10.01 28.43 -1.46
N VAL A 273 -9.21 29.42 -1.88
CA VAL A 273 -9.14 29.84 -3.29
C VAL A 273 -8.69 28.67 -4.17
N ALA A 274 -7.62 27.97 -3.78
CA ALA A 274 -7.09 26.84 -4.55
C ALA A 274 -8.11 25.69 -4.71
N LEU A 275 -8.92 25.42 -3.70
CA LEU A 275 -10.01 24.43 -3.79
C LEU A 275 -11.19 24.94 -4.60
N SER A 276 -11.43 26.24 -4.61
CA SER A 276 -12.52 26.85 -5.40
C SER A 276 -12.28 26.83 -6.91
N GLU A 277 -11.04 26.60 -7.35
CA GLU A 277 -10.69 26.41 -8.75
C GLU A 277 -10.98 25.01 -9.30
N LEU A 278 -11.44 24.08 -8.43
CA LEU A 278 -11.75 22.72 -8.85
C LEU A 278 -13.02 22.73 -9.73
N ASN A 279 -12.93 22.03 -10.87
CA ASN A 279 -14.01 21.89 -11.84
C ASN A 279 -14.54 20.45 -11.83
N ALA A 280 -15.78 20.28 -11.37
CA ALA A 280 -16.45 18.99 -11.34
C ALA A 280 -17.08 18.66 -12.70
N GLY A 281 -16.84 17.46 -13.23
CA GLY A 281 -17.35 17.10 -14.56
C GLY A 281 -17.08 15.64 -14.94
N ASP A 282 -17.17 15.36 -16.24
CA ASP A 282 -16.85 14.05 -16.81
C ASP A 282 -15.36 13.76 -16.60
N PRO A 283 -14.99 12.64 -15.96
CA PRO A 283 -13.59 12.27 -15.73
C PRO A 283 -12.73 12.08 -16.97
N PHE A 284 -13.35 11.96 -18.16
CA PHE A 284 -12.65 11.90 -19.44
C PHE A 284 -12.39 13.29 -20.06
N ASP A 285 -13.03 14.34 -19.56
CA ASP A 285 -12.79 15.72 -20.03
C ASP A 285 -11.52 16.27 -19.36
N GLU A 286 -10.58 16.76 -20.17
CA GLU A 286 -9.31 17.33 -19.68
C GLU A 286 -9.49 18.58 -18.80
N SER A 287 -10.63 19.27 -18.92
CA SER A 287 -10.96 20.42 -18.07
C SER A 287 -11.46 20.02 -16.68
N THR A 288 -11.84 18.75 -16.48
CA THR A 288 -12.30 18.24 -15.20
C THR A 288 -11.12 18.04 -14.25
N THR A 289 -11.21 18.62 -13.06
CA THR A 289 -10.19 18.50 -12.00
C THR A 289 -10.76 17.95 -10.68
N LEU A 290 -12.07 17.76 -10.60
CA LEU A 290 -12.76 17.09 -9.50
C LEU A 290 -13.61 15.93 -10.05
N PRO A 291 -13.19 14.68 -9.87
CA PRO A 291 -13.96 13.54 -10.30
C PRO A 291 -15.13 13.26 -9.33
N PRO A 292 -16.13 12.46 -9.75
CA PRO A 292 -17.13 11.93 -8.81
C PRO A 292 -16.51 10.95 -7.82
N MET A 293 -17.21 10.69 -6.74
CA MET A 293 -16.94 9.55 -5.85
C MET A 293 -17.18 8.23 -6.58
N SER A 294 -16.56 7.16 -6.10
CA SER A 294 -16.66 5.83 -6.72
C SER A 294 -18.08 5.23 -6.74
N SER A 295 -18.98 5.74 -5.93
CA SER A 295 -20.37 5.33 -5.86
C SER A 295 -21.24 6.39 -5.18
N GLN A 296 -22.55 6.33 -5.42
CA GLN A 296 -23.52 7.19 -4.72
C GLN A 296 -23.46 6.95 -3.19
N GLY A 297 -23.37 5.68 -2.76
CA GLY A 297 -23.27 5.39 -1.34
C GLY A 297 -22.04 6.03 -0.68
N ALA A 298 -20.87 6.03 -1.37
CA ALA A 298 -19.68 6.71 -0.84
C ALA A 298 -19.85 8.24 -0.74
N ALA A 299 -20.60 8.85 -1.67
CA ALA A 299 -20.93 10.26 -1.61
C ALA A 299 -21.93 10.58 -0.48
N ASP A 300 -22.94 9.73 -0.30
CA ASP A 300 -23.95 9.88 0.75
C ASP A 300 -23.30 9.75 2.14
N ASP A 301 -22.51 8.70 2.38
CA ASP A 301 -21.77 8.49 3.63
C ASP A 301 -20.87 9.68 3.98
N LEU A 302 -20.17 10.25 2.99
CA LEU A 302 -19.29 11.40 3.22
C LEU A 302 -20.09 12.68 3.53
N ASN A 303 -21.23 12.91 2.89
CA ASN A 303 -22.12 14.02 3.19
C ASN A 303 -22.74 13.89 4.60
N GLU A 304 -23.06 12.66 5.03
CA GLU A 304 -23.49 12.39 6.41
C GLU A 304 -22.37 12.72 7.42
N GLN A 305 -21.11 12.37 7.12
CA GLN A 305 -19.97 12.73 7.98
C GLN A 305 -19.81 14.26 8.11
N ILE A 306 -19.94 15.01 6.98
CA ILE A 306 -19.89 16.49 7.00
C ILE A 306 -21.02 17.05 7.87
N THR A 307 -22.25 16.55 7.69
CA THR A 307 -23.43 16.98 8.44
C THR A 307 -23.24 16.75 9.93
N ALA A 308 -22.80 15.55 10.32
CA ALA A 308 -22.56 15.21 11.72
C ALA A 308 -21.45 16.08 12.35
N ALA A 309 -20.39 16.41 11.58
CA ALA A 309 -19.35 17.32 12.04
C ALA A 309 -19.88 18.73 12.33
N VAL A 310 -20.74 19.26 11.44
CA VAL A 310 -21.35 20.60 11.60
C VAL A 310 -22.34 20.61 12.77
N GLU A 311 -23.17 19.60 12.91
CA GLU A 311 -24.09 19.45 14.04
C GLU A 311 -23.35 19.39 15.38
N ALA A 312 -22.13 18.83 15.39
CA ALA A 312 -21.24 18.79 16.55
C ALA A 312 -20.37 20.05 16.73
N GLY A 313 -20.63 21.13 15.97
CA GLY A 313 -20.02 22.45 16.16
C GLY A 313 -18.89 22.83 15.22
N ALA A 314 -18.52 21.98 14.27
CA ALA A 314 -17.57 22.38 13.23
C ALA A 314 -18.18 23.40 12.25
N LYS A 315 -17.35 24.23 11.65
CA LYS A 315 -17.76 25.07 10.52
C LYS A 315 -17.34 24.44 9.20
N ALA A 316 -18.30 24.30 8.29
CA ALA A 316 -18.04 23.88 6.94
C ALA A 316 -17.87 25.10 6.02
N ILE A 317 -16.78 25.11 5.25
CA ILE A 317 -16.49 26.10 4.20
C ILE A 317 -16.56 25.36 2.87
N PRO A 318 -17.70 25.37 2.17
CA PRO A 318 -17.79 24.81 0.83
C PRO A 318 -16.97 25.67 -0.15
N CYS A 319 -16.18 25.03 -1.02
CA CYS A 319 -15.26 25.68 -1.93
C CYS A 319 -15.72 25.51 -3.37
N GLY A 320 -15.65 26.58 -4.16
CA GLY A 320 -15.96 26.59 -5.58
C GLY A 320 -17.45 26.66 -5.93
N GLU A 321 -17.74 26.48 -7.20
CA GLU A 321 -19.11 26.43 -7.72
C GLU A 321 -19.82 25.16 -7.23
N PRO A 322 -21.16 25.17 -7.11
CA PRO A 322 -21.90 23.99 -6.74
C PRO A 322 -21.62 22.81 -7.69
N VAL A 323 -21.33 21.65 -7.11
CA VAL A 323 -21.10 20.43 -7.91
C VAL A 323 -22.37 19.95 -8.60
N PRO A 324 -22.29 19.17 -9.70
CA PRO A 324 -23.44 18.61 -10.38
C PRO A 324 -24.35 17.80 -9.43
N THR A 325 -25.66 17.95 -9.59
CA THR A 325 -26.68 17.20 -8.84
C THR A 325 -26.91 15.78 -9.38
N THR A 326 -26.36 15.48 -10.55
CA THR A 326 -26.39 14.16 -11.18
C THR A 326 -25.00 13.54 -11.13
N GLY A 327 -24.91 12.30 -10.65
CA GLY A 327 -23.64 11.62 -10.36
C GLY A 327 -23.27 11.74 -8.89
N ALA A 328 -22.26 10.97 -8.49
CA ALA A 328 -21.82 10.84 -7.11
C ALA A 328 -20.81 11.94 -6.71
N PHE A 329 -21.15 13.22 -6.94
CA PHE A 329 -20.27 14.33 -6.59
C PHE A 329 -20.46 14.76 -5.13
N VAL A 330 -19.34 15.17 -4.50
CA VAL A 330 -19.32 15.81 -3.18
C VAL A 330 -18.64 17.16 -3.31
N GLN A 331 -19.23 18.19 -2.69
CA GLN A 331 -18.68 19.54 -2.68
C GLN A 331 -17.34 19.58 -1.96
N PRO A 332 -16.25 20.08 -2.56
CA PRO A 332 -15.01 20.31 -1.85
C PRO A 332 -15.26 21.17 -0.62
N THR A 333 -14.86 20.68 0.55
CA THR A 333 -15.22 21.33 1.81
C THR A 333 -14.01 21.37 2.76
N ILE A 334 -13.81 22.51 3.41
CA ILE A 334 -12.87 22.64 4.54
C ILE A 334 -13.70 22.67 5.82
N LEU A 335 -13.41 21.77 6.75
CA LEU A 335 -13.98 21.77 8.10
C LEU A 335 -13.01 22.45 9.06
N THR A 336 -13.46 23.48 9.78
CA THR A 336 -12.72 24.21 10.80
C THR A 336 -13.41 24.12 12.17
N ASP A 337 -12.81 24.68 13.20
CA ASP A 337 -13.32 24.71 14.58
C ASP A 337 -13.56 23.29 15.15
N LEU A 338 -12.73 22.33 14.74
CA LEU A 338 -12.80 20.95 15.17
C LEU A 338 -12.16 20.79 16.56
N THR A 339 -12.92 20.24 17.50
CA THR A 339 -12.42 19.86 18.83
C THR A 339 -12.42 18.33 18.98
N SER A 340 -11.72 17.81 19.97
CA SER A 340 -11.66 16.37 20.26
C SER A 340 -13.02 15.73 20.58
N ASP A 341 -14.03 16.54 20.94
CA ASP A 341 -15.39 16.07 21.18
C ASP A 341 -16.21 15.93 19.87
N ASN A 342 -15.70 16.50 18.76
CA ASN A 342 -16.36 16.39 17.47
C ASN A 342 -16.03 15.03 16.83
N PRO A 343 -17.02 14.25 16.35
CA PRO A 343 -16.77 12.94 15.74
C PRO A 343 -15.80 12.98 14.55
N ALA A 344 -15.79 14.07 13.77
CA ALA A 344 -14.90 14.26 12.64
C ALA A 344 -13.40 14.25 13.01
N TYR A 345 -13.06 14.61 14.24
CA TYR A 345 -11.67 14.74 14.68
C TYR A 345 -10.88 13.43 14.56
N TYR A 346 -11.53 12.28 14.83
CA TYR A 346 -10.91 10.95 14.79
C TYR A 346 -11.35 10.09 13.59
N GLN A 347 -12.19 10.62 12.69
CA GLN A 347 -12.67 9.89 11.52
C GLN A 347 -11.77 10.10 10.29
N GLU A 348 -11.80 9.13 9.40
CA GLU A 348 -11.25 9.25 8.07
C GLU A 348 -12.30 9.82 7.11
N PHE A 349 -11.99 10.96 6.46
CA PHE A 349 -12.80 11.53 5.39
C PHE A 349 -12.25 11.07 4.04
N PHE A 350 -12.90 10.07 3.45
CA PHE A 350 -12.40 9.40 2.24
C PHE A 350 -12.99 10.03 0.96
N GLY A 351 -12.80 11.35 0.80
CA GLY A 351 -13.30 12.16 -0.32
C GLY A 351 -12.82 13.61 -0.21
N PRO A 352 -13.34 14.58 -0.97
CA PRO A 352 -12.80 15.91 -1.12
C PRO A 352 -13.07 16.85 0.09
N VAL A 353 -12.76 16.39 1.30
CA VAL A 353 -12.98 17.12 2.56
C VAL A 353 -11.67 17.26 3.32
N ALA A 354 -11.28 18.48 3.65
CA ALA A 354 -10.09 18.78 4.45
C ALA A 354 -10.47 19.16 5.89
N LEU A 355 -9.79 18.60 6.88
CA LEU A 355 -9.89 19.01 8.28
C LEU A 355 -8.77 20.02 8.57
N PHE A 356 -9.12 21.27 8.83
CA PHE A 356 -8.17 22.33 9.05
C PHE A 356 -8.03 22.63 10.55
N PHE A 357 -6.78 22.63 11.02
CA PHE A 357 -6.43 22.90 12.41
C PHE A 357 -5.41 24.03 12.48
N ARG A 358 -5.67 24.99 13.33
CA ARG A 358 -4.75 26.06 13.71
C ARG A 358 -4.08 25.70 15.03
N VAL A 359 -2.76 25.84 15.12
CA VAL A 359 -1.98 25.51 16.31
C VAL A 359 -0.98 26.64 16.64
N LYS A 360 -0.65 26.78 17.93
CA LYS A 360 0.22 27.86 18.41
C LYS A 360 1.71 27.68 18.05
N GLY A 361 2.09 26.50 17.59
CA GLY A 361 3.47 26.23 17.22
C GLY A 361 3.74 24.74 17.00
N GLU A 362 4.99 24.41 16.73
CA GLU A 362 5.46 23.09 16.34
C GLU A 362 5.08 21.97 17.33
N ASP A 363 5.29 22.18 18.63
CA ASP A 363 4.99 21.15 19.63
C ASP A 363 3.50 20.81 19.70
N GLU A 364 2.64 21.78 19.46
CA GLU A 364 1.21 21.54 19.37
C GLU A 364 0.85 20.85 18.07
N ALA A 365 1.49 21.22 16.97
CA ALA A 365 1.32 20.55 15.68
C ALA A 365 1.67 19.05 15.76
N VAL A 366 2.79 18.72 16.37
CA VAL A 366 3.22 17.33 16.59
C VAL A 366 2.26 16.58 17.51
N ARG A 367 1.82 17.21 18.62
CA ARG A 367 0.82 16.59 19.52
C ARG A 367 -0.47 16.28 18.78
N LEU A 368 -0.98 17.25 18.01
CA LEU A 368 -2.20 17.07 17.22
C LEU A 368 -2.03 16.02 16.14
N ALA A 369 -0.88 15.99 15.43
CA ALA A 369 -0.59 14.96 14.44
C ALA A 369 -0.64 13.56 15.05
N ASN A 370 -0.12 13.38 16.25
CA ASN A 370 -0.07 12.10 16.97
C ASN A 370 -1.40 11.74 17.65
N ASP A 371 -2.26 12.72 17.92
CA ASP A 371 -3.62 12.48 18.44
C ASP A 371 -4.55 12.00 17.34
N SER A 372 -4.29 10.78 16.91
CA SER A 372 -5.04 10.06 15.88
C SER A 372 -4.97 8.56 16.14
N ARG A 373 -6.06 7.89 15.82
CA ARG A 373 -6.11 6.43 15.80
C ARG A 373 -5.26 5.85 14.66
N TYR A 374 -5.12 6.62 13.57
CA TYR A 374 -4.39 6.26 12.37
C TYR A 374 -2.91 6.63 12.48
N GLY A 375 -2.10 5.98 11.66
CA GLY A 375 -0.67 6.26 11.55
C GLY A 375 -0.11 5.66 10.25
N LEU A 376 -0.68 6.05 9.08
CA LEU A 376 -0.21 5.54 7.80
C LEU A 376 0.91 6.42 7.24
N GLY A 377 0.63 7.69 6.99
CA GLY A 377 1.59 8.64 6.48
C GLY A 377 1.46 10.02 7.13
N GLY A 378 2.27 10.96 6.65
CA GLY A 378 2.26 12.35 7.06
C GLY A 378 3.28 13.17 6.31
N SER A 379 3.25 14.49 6.52
CA SER A 379 4.17 15.42 5.88
C SER A 379 4.48 16.63 6.75
N VAL A 380 5.69 17.17 6.59
CA VAL A 380 6.14 18.40 7.23
C VAL A 380 6.63 19.36 6.17
N PHE A 381 6.12 20.59 6.19
CA PHE A 381 6.47 21.65 5.28
C PHE A 381 7.23 22.75 6.02
N THR A 382 8.43 23.05 5.56
CA THR A 382 9.37 24.01 6.14
C THR A 382 10.46 24.37 5.11
N GLN A 383 11.08 25.51 5.24
CA GLN A 383 12.27 25.85 4.43
C GLN A 383 13.54 25.22 5.00
N ASP A 384 13.59 24.91 6.31
CA ASP A 384 14.69 24.17 6.92
C ASP A 384 14.43 22.66 6.89
N VAL A 385 14.89 22.01 5.82
CA VAL A 385 14.72 20.56 5.62
C VAL A 385 15.34 19.74 6.75
N ALA A 386 16.48 20.18 7.32
CA ALA A 386 17.12 19.46 8.41
C ALA A 386 16.26 19.49 9.68
N HIS A 387 15.69 20.66 10.00
CA HIS A 387 14.71 20.79 11.08
C HIS A 387 13.45 19.98 10.80
N GLY A 388 12.92 20.04 9.57
CA GLY A 388 11.78 19.22 9.17
C GLY A 388 11.96 17.72 9.41
N VAL A 389 13.19 17.20 9.21
CA VAL A 389 13.54 15.80 9.52
C VAL A 389 13.46 15.53 11.03
N GLU A 390 13.92 16.46 11.88
CA GLU A 390 13.82 16.29 13.35
C GLU A 390 12.36 16.35 13.81
N VAL A 391 11.52 17.18 13.21
CA VAL A 391 10.07 17.19 13.47
C VAL A 391 9.43 15.87 13.04
N ALA A 392 9.77 15.38 11.84
CA ALA A 392 9.26 14.12 11.30
C ALA A 392 9.50 12.91 12.22
N LYS A 393 10.67 12.85 12.87
CA LYS A 393 11.01 11.79 13.85
C LYS A 393 10.08 11.75 15.07
N ARG A 394 9.35 12.83 15.33
CA ARG A 394 8.41 12.96 16.46
C ARG A 394 6.99 12.57 16.09
N ILE A 395 6.70 12.32 14.81
CA ILE A 395 5.38 11.95 14.32
C ILE A 395 5.23 10.43 14.38
N ASP A 396 4.19 9.96 15.07
CA ASP A 396 3.89 8.53 15.27
C ASP A 396 3.06 7.97 14.11
N THR A 397 3.73 7.77 12.98
CA THR A 397 3.16 7.25 11.72
C THR A 397 4.19 6.40 10.97
N GLY A 398 3.75 5.59 10.01
CA GLY A 398 4.65 4.69 9.26
C GLY A 398 5.56 5.42 8.27
N MET A 399 5.09 6.54 7.70
CA MET A 399 5.82 7.29 6.68
C MET A 399 5.71 8.80 6.91
N VAL A 400 6.79 9.55 6.71
CA VAL A 400 6.75 11.02 6.73
C VAL A 400 7.56 11.57 5.56
N SER A 401 6.98 12.51 4.83
CA SER A 401 7.62 13.22 3.73
C SER A 401 7.93 14.67 4.13
N ILE A 402 9.05 15.23 3.64
CA ILE A 402 9.38 16.64 3.82
C ILE A 402 9.07 17.40 2.53
N ASN A 403 8.31 18.50 2.65
CA ASN A 403 7.89 19.38 1.54
C ASN A 403 7.18 18.64 0.39
N HIS A 404 6.49 17.57 0.72
CA HIS A 404 5.69 16.79 -0.22
C HIS A 404 4.65 15.97 0.56
N PRO A 405 3.43 15.75 0.08
CA PRO A 405 2.52 14.74 0.62
C PRO A 405 3.15 13.34 0.61
N THR A 406 2.57 12.39 1.33
CA THR A 406 3.06 11.01 1.33
C THR A 406 3.21 10.48 -0.10
N ARG A 407 4.40 9.97 -0.45
CA ARG A 407 4.76 9.55 -1.81
C ARG A 407 4.46 8.08 -2.03
N LEU A 408 3.91 7.79 -3.21
CA LEU A 408 3.71 6.43 -3.73
C LEU A 408 4.78 6.16 -4.79
N LYS A 409 5.73 5.26 -4.50
CA LYS A 409 6.79 4.85 -5.42
C LYS A 409 7.17 3.40 -5.22
N ALA A 410 7.65 2.74 -6.27
CA ALA A 410 8.09 1.36 -6.22
C ALA A 410 9.26 1.12 -5.24
N ASP A 411 10.16 2.10 -5.11
CA ASP A 411 11.40 2.06 -4.35
C ASP A 411 11.29 2.62 -2.91
N LEU A 412 10.10 3.03 -2.48
CA LEU A 412 9.83 3.49 -1.12
C LEU A 412 9.00 2.47 -0.35
N PRO A 413 9.37 2.12 0.90
CA PRO A 413 8.54 1.27 1.74
C PRO A 413 7.18 1.92 1.99
N PHE A 414 6.12 1.12 1.99
CA PHE A 414 4.77 1.55 2.25
C PHE A 414 4.17 0.71 3.38
N GLY A 415 3.73 1.37 4.45
CA GLY A 415 3.09 0.70 5.59
C GLY A 415 2.79 1.64 6.73
N GLY A 416 1.84 1.25 7.56
CA GLY A 416 1.32 2.01 8.67
C GLY A 416 1.63 1.42 10.04
N VAL A 417 1.29 2.20 11.07
CA VAL A 417 1.26 1.81 12.49
C VAL A 417 -0.14 2.07 13.06
N LYS A 418 -0.35 1.79 14.33
CA LYS A 418 -1.67 1.95 14.99
C LYS A 418 -2.76 1.15 14.25
N ILE A 419 -3.97 1.72 14.09
CA ILE A 419 -5.05 1.05 13.36
C ILE A 419 -4.92 1.13 11.83
N SER A 420 -3.88 1.81 11.30
CA SER A 420 -3.59 1.78 9.86
C SER A 420 -2.97 0.46 9.39
N GLY A 421 -2.72 -0.46 10.30
CA GLY A 421 -2.31 -1.82 9.96
C GLY A 421 -0.91 -2.18 10.43
N TYR A 422 -0.37 -3.23 9.83
CA TYR A 422 0.95 -3.76 10.11
C TYR A 422 1.51 -4.55 8.92
N GLY A 423 2.81 -4.74 8.92
CA GLY A 423 3.58 -5.18 7.77
C GLY A 423 3.88 -4.00 6.85
N ASN A 424 4.77 -4.21 5.89
CA ASN A 424 5.12 -3.22 4.88
C ASN A 424 5.06 -3.85 3.51
N GLU A 425 4.75 -3.04 2.52
CA GLU A 425 4.76 -3.38 1.11
C GLU A 425 5.72 -2.46 0.37
N LEU A 426 6.05 -2.79 -0.86
CA LEU A 426 7.00 -2.07 -1.71
C LEU A 426 8.46 -2.07 -1.19
N ALA A 427 9.38 -1.50 -1.98
CA ALA A 427 10.81 -1.47 -1.71
C ALA A 427 11.39 -2.83 -1.26
N ASN A 428 12.52 -2.82 -0.55
CA ASN A 428 13.07 -3.99 0.12
C ASN A 428 12.50 -4.10 1.53
N SER A 429 11.45 -4.86 1.72
CA SER A 429 10.77 -5.05 3.00
C SER A 429 11.56 -5.83 4.07
N ARG A 430 12.81 -6.24 3.81
CA ARG A 430 13.65 -6.96 4.80
C ARG A 430 13.95 -6.14 6.06
N HIS A 431 13.85 -4.82 6.02
CA HIS A 431 14.24 -3.93 7.14
C HIS A 431 13.09 -3.51 8.05
N SER A 432 11.89 -4.05 7.89
CA SER A 432 10.67 -3.58 8.58
C SER A 432 10.35 -4.26 9.91
N GLY A 433 11.34 -4.78 10.63
CA GLY A 433 11.15 -5.41 11.94
C GLY A 433 11.36 -4.51 13.17
N VAL A 434 11.90 -3.31 13.01
CA VAL A 434 12.13 -2.32 14.09
C VAL A 434 11.95 -0.93 13.52
N ARG A 435 11.31 -0.04 14.29
CA ARG A 435 11.08 1.37 13.96
C ARG A 435 12.29 2.00 13.25
N GLU A 436 12.25 2.11 11.93
CA GLU A 436 13.08 3.06 11.19
C GLU A 436 12.16 4.08 10.54
N GLN A 437 12.14 5.26 11.16
CA GLN A 437 11.64 6.47 10.55
C GLN A 437 12.71 6.92 9.54
N GLU A 438 12.63 6.46 8.29
CA GLU A 438 13.55 6.92 7.25
C GLU A 438 13.12 8.29 6.72
N ALA A 439 13.80 9.31 7.22
CA ALA A 439 13.88 10.59 6.55
C ALA A 439 14.93 10.47 5.43
N HIS A 440 14.50 10.42 4.17
CA HIS A 440 15.41 10.29 3.03
C HIS A 440 16.23 11.57 2.82
N GLN A 441 17.50 11.57 3.29
CA GLN A 441 18.51 12.46 2.78
C GLN A 441 19.30 11.78 1.65
N ARG A 442 19.28 12.33 0.45
CA ARG A 442 20.30 12.05 -0.57
C ARG A 442 21.65 12.55 -0.04
N ARG A 443 22.58 11.65 0.28
CA ARG A 443 24.01 11.99 0.37
C ARG A 443 24.61 12.02 -1.03
N PRO A 444 25.47 13.01 -1.33
CA PRO A 444 26.24 12.99 -2.56
C PRO A 444 27.28 11.87 -2.52
N ASP A 445 27.46 11.26 -3.67
CA ASP A 445 28.34 10.18 -4.06
C ASP A 445 29.77 10.30 -3.49
N ARG A 446 30.23 9.28 -2.74
CA ARG A 446 31.66 9.02 -2.56
C ARG A 446 31.94 7.58 -2.98
N ARG A 447 32.47 7.46 -4.18
CA ARG A 447 33.05 6.22 -4.70
C ARG A 447 34.19 5.76 -3.78
N THR A 448 34.06 4.54 -3.24
CA THR A 448 35.22 3.72 -2.87
C THR A 448 34.98 2.34 -3.41
N GLY A 449 35.92 1.92 -4.29
CA GLY A 449 35.85 0.66 -5.01
C GLY A 449 35.98 -0.55 -4.08
N LEU A 450 35.06 -1.49 -4.27
CA LEU A 450 35.26 -2.88 -3.90
C LEU A 450 34.93 -3.71 -5.16
N THR A 451 35.89 -4.48 -5.60
CA THR A 451 35.80 -5.38 -6.74
C THR A 451 34.86 -6.54 -6.40
N ASN A 452 33.68 -6.57 -7.04
CA ASN A 452 32.78 -7.72 -7.01
C ASN A 452 33.33 -8.82 -7.92
N THR A 453 33.83 -9.90 -7.35
CA THR A 453 33.99 -11.18 -8.06
C THR A 453 32.68 -11.95 -7.94
N PRO A 454 32.03 -12.37 -9.05
CA PRO A 454 30.81 -13.16 -8.96
C PRO A 454 31.11 -14.54 -8.37
N LEU A 455 30.51 -14.85 -7.23
CA LEU A 455 30.56 -16.19 -6.65
C LEU A 455 29.61 -17.12 -7.43
N ASN A 456 30.12 -18.27 -7.84
CA ASN A 456 29.37 -19.32 -8.55
C ASN A 456 28.37 -19.99 -7.60
N ILE A 457 27.08 -19.63 -7.71
CA ILE A 457 25.99 -20.06 -6.84
C ILE A 457 25.82 -21.59 -6.79
N LYS A 458 26.15 -22.30 -7.88
CA LYS A 458 26.03 -23.79 -7.93
C LYS A 458 27.02 -24.53 -7.02
N GLU A 459 28.20 -23.99 -6.79
CA GLU A 459 29.18 -24.61 -5.90
C GLU A 459 28.85 -24.35 -4.42
N GLN A 460 28.15 -23.25 -4.12
CA GLN A 460 27.82 -22.84 -2.76
C GLN A 460 26.65 -23.65 -2.13
N TYR A 461 25.87 -24.37 -2.93
CA TYR A 461 24.68 -25.12 -2.48
C TYR A 461 24.74 -26.63 -2.73
N SER A 462 25.87 -27.18 -3.12
CA SER A 462 26.04 -28.64 -3.35
C SER A 462 25.75 -29.49 -2.10
N TRP A 463 25.83 -28.90 -0.89
CA TRP A 463 25.50 -29.55 0.37
C TRP A 463 24.00 -29.60 0.71
N LEU A 464 23.16 -28.71 0.14
CA LEU A 464 21.71 -28.73 0.33
C LEU A 464 21.03 -29.95 -0.31
N THR A 465 21.60 -30.49 -1.37
CA THR A 465 21.11 -31.70 -2.04
C THR A 465 21.49 -33.00 -1.29
N SER A 466 22.51 -32.97 -0.42
CA SER A 466 22.92 -34.13 0.36
C SER A 466 22.12 -34.33 1.67
N LEU A 467 21.37 -33.32 2.11
CA LEU A 467 20.54 -33.38 3.34
C LEU A 467 19.15 -34.00 3.10
N SER A 468 18.72 -34.20 1.85
CA SER A 468 17.41 -34.80 1.56
C SER A 468 17.35 -36.33 1.73
N GLU A 469 18.47 -37.02 1.97
CA GLU A 469 18.54 -38.48 2.06
C GLU A 469 18.80 -39.02 3.47
N SER A 470 19.03 -38.18 4.50
CA SER A 470 19.21 -38.63 5.86
C SER A 470 17.95 -38.48 6.72
N THR A 471 17.41 -39.61 7.16
CA THR A 471 16.20 -39.81 7.95
C THR A 471 16.10 -38.94 9.20
N TRP A 472 15.08 -38.10 9.25
CA TRP A 472 14.67 -37.33 10.41
C TRP A 472 13.94 -38.23 11.44
N ARG A 473 14.36 -38.26 12.71
CA ARG A 473 13.61 -38.77 13.85
C ARG A 473 13.32 -37.64 14.84
N PRO A 474 12.09 -37.45 15.34
CA PRO A 474 11.80 -36.43 16.32
C PRO A 474 12.22 -36.85 17.73
N GLY A 475 12.98 -36.01 18.38
CA GLY A 475 13.38 -36.15 19.79
C GLY A 475 13.12 -34.87 20.59
N SER A 476 12.44 -35.05 21.70
CA SER A 476 11.93 -34.17 22.75
C SER A 476 12.63 -32.84 23.06
N SER A 477 11.78 -31.79 23.12
CA SER A 477 11.75 -30.61 24.02
C SER A 477 13.06 -30.04 24.61
N ARG A 478 13.38 -28.81 24.21
CA ARG A 478 13.76 -27.72 25.13
C ARG A 478 13.44 -26.36 24.50
N SER A 479 12.87 -25.49 25.33
CA SER A 479 12.49 -24.12 25.03
C SER A 479 13.72 -23.21 24.90
N ASP A 480 13.85 -22.48 23.81
CA ASP A 480 14.58 -21.24 23.81
C ASP A 480 13.97 -20.26 22.80
N SER A 481 13.78 -19.04 23.26
CA SER A 481 13.14 -17.94 22.61
C SER A 481 14.05 -17.35 21.53
N SER A 482 13.72 -17.53 20.24
CA SER A 482 14.31 -16.79 19.14
C SER A 482 13.26 -15.92 18.48
N THR A 483 13.55 -14.62 18.44
CA THR A 483 12.77 -13.59 17.77
C THR A 483 12.78 -13.81 16.25
N THR A 484 11.63 -14.13 15.70
CA THR A 484 11.42 -14.23 14.25
C THR A 484 10.96 -12.89 13.70
N SER A 485 11.69 -12.34 12.72
CA SER A 485 11.26 -11.21 11.90
C SER A 485 10.21 -11.65 10.87
N TRP A 486 9.17 -10.86 10.67
CA TRP A 486 7.95 -11.20 9.94
C TRP A 486 7.85 -10.48 8.60
N PHE A 487 7.67 -11.23 7.48
CA PHE A 487 7.30 -10.70 6.18
C PHE A 487 6.26 -11.57 5.48
N PRO A 488 5.25 -11.00 4.80
CA PRO A 488 4.37 -11.77 3.95
C PRO A 488 5.10 -12.14 2.65
N GLY A 489 5.15 -13.41 2.34
CA GLY A 489 5.64 -13.90 1.05
C GLY A 489 6.90 -14.75 1.08
N THR A 490 7.70 -14.72 2.15
CA THR A 490 8.90 -15.57 2.27
C THR A 490 9.01 -16.22 3.64
N THR A 491 9.48 -17.46 3.70
CA THR A 491 9.85 -18.14 4.95
C THR A 491 11.36 -18.01 5.13
N THR A 492 11.78 -17.58 6.32
CA THR A 492 13.18 -17.47 6.67
C THR A 492 13.59 -18.69 7.49
N TRP A 493 14.62 -19.41 7.07
CA TRP A 493 15.19 -20.55 7.78
C TRP A 493 16.60 -20.20 8.28
N CYS A 494 16.88 -20.54 9.52
CA CYS A 494 18.24 -20.50 10.05
C CYS A 494 18.74 -21.95 10.15
N CYS A 495 19.81 -22.27 9.44
CA CYS A 495 20.47 -23.57 9.53
C CYS A 495 21.81 -23.37 10.25
N SER A 496 21.97 -23.96 11.43
CA SER A 496 23.28 -24.07 12.09
C SER A 496 23.86 -25.46 11.82
N THR A 497 25.06 -25.52 11.30
CA THR A 497 25.87 -26.76 11.24
C THR A 497 26.71 -26.83 12.48
N SER A 498 26.21 -27.43 13.53
CA SER A 498 27.06 -27.99 14.61
C SER A 498 26.90 -29.51 14.63
N CYS A 499 28.02 -30.21 14.53
CA CYS A 499 28.13 -31.64 14.76
C CYS A 499 27.72 -32.02 16.19
#